data_a0b15dad5d59da2673b6472860e7cc19
#
_entry.id   a0b15dad5d59da2673b6472860e7cc19
#
_cell.length_a   1.000
_cell.length_b   1.000
_cell.length_c   1.000
_cell.angle_alpha   90.00
_cell.angle_beta   90.00
_cell.angle_gamma   90.00
#
_symmetry.space_group_name_H-M   'P 1'
#
loop_
_entity.id
_entity.type
_entity.pdbx_description
1 polymer ?
#
loop_
_entity_poly.entity_id
_entity_poly.type
_entity_poly.pdbx_seq_one_letter_code
_entity_poly.pdbx_strand_id
1 'polypeptide(L)'
;MARAIQDKLREVLAARREEYLGYLFQLLSKDTSVIGHGIAGGLEKAGQDFLEDLLSKMGARITREPLVEDLVQKGILEYKEGNPGHNYEDRYNLVAEFSGAPGRSLLFNGHVDIMPPGDLELWDSHPFKPEIRDGRIYARGVADMKAGLMASVLGVKLLQDAGLELPGKVTILSVADEEGGGNGSIVSVLKGRRADAAVVCEPSNRNVVVAHMGFIFFEVTVTGKTLHSASKWEGVNAIEKAIFLIDALRELERHWLMVYRHQ
;
A
#
# COMPACT_ATOMS: atom_id res chain seq x y z
N MET A 1 -32.10 -12.62 12.53
CA MET A 1 -31.61 -11.25 12.24
C MET A 1 -30.33 -11.28 11.41
N ALA A 2 -29.23 -11.89 11.84
CA ALA A 2 -27.94 -11.85 11.10
C ALA A 2 -28.04 -12.44 9.66
N ARG A 3 -28.73 -13.57 9.46
CA ARG A 3 -28.92 -14.19 8.14
C ARG A 3 -29.69 -13.26 7.17
N ALA A 4 -30.75 -12.62 7.63
CA ALA A 4 -31.53 -11.68 6.80
C ALA A 4 -30.70 -10.45 6.36
N ILE A 5 -29.80 -9.95 7.23
CA ILE A 5 -28.86 -8.88 6.86
C ILE A 5 -27.88 -9.38 5.79
N GLN A 6 -27.33 -10.57 5.96
CA GLN A 6 -26.40 -11.14 4.97
C GLN A 6 -27.07 -11.35 3.60
N ASP A 7 -28.31 -11.85 3.58
CA ASP A 7 -29.05 -12.06 2.34
C ASP A 7 -29.33 -10.73 1.65
N LYS A 8 -29.76 -9.70 2.39
CA LYS A 8 -29.95 -8.34 1.86
C LYS A 8 -28.66 -7.76 1.27
N LEU A 9 -27.52 -7.90 1.97
CA LEU A 9 -26.23 -7.42 1.46
C LEU A 9 -25.82 -8.15 0.17
N ARG A 10 -26.05 -9.46 0.07
CA ARG A 10 -25.79 -10.22 -1.17
C ARG A 10 -26.67 -9.76 -2.33
N GLU A 11 -27.95 -9.48 -2.09
CA GLU A 11 -28.87 -8.95 -3.11
C GLU A 11 -28.41 -7.60 -3.62
N VAL A 12 -28.07 -6.65 -2.73
CA VAL A 12 -27.57 -5.34 -3.11
C VAL A 12 -26.25 -5.45 -3.86
N LEU A 13 -25.32 -6.29 -3.38
CA LEU A 13 -24.04 -6.51 -4.04
C LEU A 13 -24.23 -7.07 -5.46
N ALA A 14 -25.13 -8.04 -5.63
CA ALA A 14 -25.43 -8.62 -6.95
C ALA A 14 -26.03 -7.58 -7.89
N ALA A 15 -26.98 -6.77 -7.40
CA ALA A 15 -27.66 -5.74 -8.18
C ALA A 15 -26.74 -4.59 -8.60
N ARG A 16 -25.75 -4.25 -7.76
CA ARG A 16 -24.84 -3.11 -8.01
C ARG A 16 -23.42 -3.52 -8.39
N ARG A 17 -23.17 -4.76 -8.70
CA ARG A 17 -21.84 -5.30 -8.99
C ARG A 17 -21.08 -4.49 -10.03
N GLU A 18 -21.73 -4.15 -11.14
CA GLU A 18 -21.10 -3.40 -12.23
C GLU A 18 -20.75 -1.94 -11.82
N GLU A 19 -21.63 -1.30 -11.04
CA GLU A 19 -21.35 0.03 -10.47
C GLU A 19 -20.13 -0.02 -9.57
N TYR A 20 -20.04 -1.01 -8.67
CA TYR A 20 -18.93 -1.15 -7.73
C TYR A 20 -17.61 -1.47 -8.44
N LEU A 21 -17.63 -2.33 -9.46
CA LEU A 21 -16.47 -2.57 -10.31
C LEU A 21 -16.08 -1.31 -11.08
N GLY A 22 -17.03 -0.49 -11.49
CA GLY A 22 -16.79 0.79 -12.12
C GLY A 22 -15.98 1.75 -11.25
N TYR A 23 -16.25 1.83 -9.94
CA TYR A 23 -15.44 2.64 -9.02
C TYR A 23 -14.00 2.12 -8.90
N LEU A 24 -13.82 0.80 -8.77
CA LEU A 24 -12.49 0.20 -8.76
C LEU A 24 -11.74 0.51 -10.06
N PHE A 25 -12.38 0.35 -11.21
CA PHE A 25 -11.77 0.61 -12.52
C PHE A 25 -11.37 2.07 -12.69
N GLN A 26 -12.17 3.01 -12.19
CA GLN A 26 -11.82 4.42 -12.19
C GLN A 26 -10.56 4.69 -11.36
N LEU A 27 -10.43 4.09 -10.16
CA LEU A 27 -9.22 4.21 -9.35
C LEU A 27 -8.01 3.56 -10.03
N LEU A 28 -8.18 2.37 -10.63
CA LEU A 28 -7.11 1.65 -11.34
C LEU A 28 -6.63 2.39 -12.59
N SER A 29 -7.50 3.20 -13.22
CA SER A 29 -7.12 4.01 -14.37
C SER A 29 -6.23 5.21 -14.04
N LYS A 30 -6.08 5.54 -12.74
CA LYS A 30 -5.20 6.63 -12.29
C LYS A 30 -3.79 6.11 -12.11
N ASP A 31 -2.84 6.74 -12.81
CA ASP A 31 -1.43 6.56 -12.48
C ASP A 31 -1.16 7.26 -11.15
N THR A 32 -0.76 6.49 -10.17
CA THR A 32 -0.40 6.95 -8.82
C THR A 32 0.98 6.45 -8.44
N SER A 33 1.85 6.27 -9.44
CA SER A 33 3.18 5.72 -9.26
C SER A 33 4.06 6.60 -8.36
N VAL A 34 4.81 5.95 -7.47
CA VAL A 34 5.93 6.60 -6.79
C VAL A 34 7.08 6.80 -7.79
N ILE A 35 7.82 7.89 -7.65
CA ILE A 35 8.94 8.24 -8.53
C ILE A 35 10.25 8.06 -7.75
N GLY A 36 11.12 7.15 -8.23
CA GLY A 36 12.37 6.84 -7.54
C GLY A 36 12.14 6.35 -6.11
N HIS A 37 11.20 5.43 -5.91
CA HIS A 37 10.76 4.95 -4.58
C HIS A 37 10.33 6.09 -3.64
N GLY A 38 9.69 7.14 -4.17
CA GLY A 38 9.22 8.28 -3.38
C GLY A 38 10.21 9.43 -3.24
N ILE A 39 11.51 9.21 -3.48
CA ILE A 39 12.56 10.24 -3.36
C ILE A 39 12.28 11.43 -4.27
N ALA A 40 11.91 11.18 -5.51
CA ALA A 40 11.60 12.23 -6.48
C ALA A 40 10.12 12.66 -6.47
N GLY A 41 9.29 12.08 -5.59
CA GLY A 41 7.87 12.38 -5.43
C GLY A 41 6.96 11.21 -5.77
N GLY A 42 5.69 11.53 -6.08
CA GLY A 42 4.68 10.55 -6.47
C GLY A 42 3.49 11.21 -7.18
N LEU A 43 2.69 10.40 -7.82
CA LEU A 43 1.52 10.82 -8.62
C LEU A 43 0.19 10.53 -7.89
N GLU A 44 0.23 10.33 -6.57
CA GLU A 44 -0.92 9.87 -5.77
C GLU A 44 -2.13 10.80 -5.84
N LYS A 45 -1.89 12.09 -6.08
CA LYS A 45 -2.93 13.13 -6.09
C LYS A 45 -4.14 12.76 -6.95
N ALA A 46 -3.93 12.20 -8.14
CA ALA A 46 -5.03 11.83 -9.04
C ALA A 46 -5.94 10.73 -8.45
N GLY A 47 -5.35 9.79 -7.70
CA GLY A 47 -6.08 8.74 -6.97
C GLY A 47 -6.79 9.31 -5.73
N GLN A 48 -6.10 10.16 -4.97
CA GLN A 48 -6.65 10.80 -3.78
C GLN A 48 -7.83 11.73 -4.12
N ASP A 49 -7.71 12.55 -5.18
CA ASP A 49 -8.80 13.43 -5.62
C ASP A 49 -10.05 12.62 -6.04
N PHE A 50 -9.87 11.47 -6.71
CA PHE A 50 -10.97 10.57 -7.05
C PHE A 50 -11.63 9.99 -5.79
N LEU A 51 -10.82 9.51 -4.84
CA LEU A 51 -11.33 8.96 -3.58
C LEU A 51 -12.03 10.02 -2.74
N GLU A 52 -11.52 11.24 -2.69
CA GLU A 52 -12.13 12.35 -1.97
C GLU A 52 -13.52 12.69 -2.53
N ASP A 53 -13.65 12.76 -3.86
CA ASP A 53 -14.94 13.01 -4.51
C ASP A 53 -15.96 11.91 -4.19
N LEU A 54 -15.54 10.63 -4.31
CA LEU A 54 -16.38 9.48 -4.01
C LEU A 54 -16.81 9.45 -2.53
N LEU A 55 -15.84 9.56 -1.62
CA LEU A 55 -16.09 9.47 -0.17
C LEU A 55 -16.89 10.65 0.35
N SER A 56 -16.68 11.88 -0.20
CA SER A 56 -17.51 13.06 0.10
C SER A 56 -18.95 12.84 -0.32
N LYS A 57 -19.20 12.31 -1.52
CA LYS A 57 -20.54 11.96 -2.00
C LYS A 57 -21.23 10.88 -1.15
N MET A 58 -20.46 10.03 -0.50
CA MET A 58 -20.93 9.03 0.46
C MET A 58 -21.19 9.64 1.85
N GLY A 59 -20.93 10.94 2.07
CA GLY A 59 -21.18 11.63 3.33
C GLY A 59 -20.04 11.52 4.36
N ALA A 60 -18.85 11.18 3.95
CA ALA A 60 -17.68 11.19 4.84
C ALA A 60 -17.24 12.64 5.16
N ARG A 61 -16.74 12.83 6.39
CA ARG A 61 -15.96 14.02 6.72
C ARG A 61 -14.53 13.80 6.23
N ILE A 62 -14.09 14.63 5.32
CA ILE A 62 -12.77 14.51 4.68
C ILE A 62 -11.73 15.39 5.38
N THR A 63 -10.52 14.87 5.52
CA THR A 63 -9.35 15.63 5.94
C THR A 63 -8.16 15.21 5.07
N ARG A 64 -7.48 16.18 4.46
CA ARG A 64 -6.19 15.98 3.80
C ARG A 64 -5.09 16.15 4.84
N GLU A 65 -4.22 15.16 4.97
CA GLU A 65 -3.06 15.19 5.86
C GLU A 65 -1.78 15.24 5.03
N PRO A 66 -1.18 16.42 4.84
CA PRO A 66 0.11 16.50 4.14
C PRO A 66 1.17 15.64 4.80
N LEU A 67 1.97 14.95 4.00
CA LEU A 67 3.18 14.30 4.45
C LEU A 67 4.22 15.36 4.76
N VAL A 68 4.94 15.18 5.86
CA VAL A 68 5.97 16.12 6.31
C VAL A 68 7.18 15.36 6.83
N GLU A 69 8.36 15.78 6.39
CA GLU A 69 9.63 15.13 6.70
C GLU A 69 9.88 15.00 8.20
N ASP A 70 9.55 16.03 8.99
CA ASP A 70 9.77 16.02 10.46
C ASP A 70 9.04 14.87 11.15
N LEU A 71 7.82 14.50 10.68
CA LEU A 71 7.09 13.37 11.23
C LEU A 71 7.69 12.04 10.78
N VAL A 72 8.20 11.96 9.57
CA VAL A 72 8.90 10.75 9.08
C VAL A 72 10.18 10.53 9.91
N GLN A 73 10.98 11.59 10.09
CA GLN A 73 12.17 11.55 10.94
C GLN A 73 11.83 11.12 12.38
N LYS A 74 10.75 11.64 12.93
CA LYS A 74 10.24 11.22 14.25
C LYS A 74 9.87 9.73 14.26
N GLY A 75 9.21 9.23 13.21
CA GLY A 75 8.89 7.81 13.04
C GLY A 75 10.12 6.92 13.06
N ILE A 76 11.17 7.32 12.33
CA ILE A 76 12.45 6.60 12.30
C ILE A 76 13.07 6.52 13.71
N LEU A 77 13.05 7.63 14.46
CA LEU A 77 13.62 7.67 15.80
C LEU A 77 12.82 6.84 16.81
N GLU A 78 11.50 6.93 16.80
CA GLU A 78 10.62 6.30 17.79
C GLU A 78 10.30 4.84 17.45
N TYR A 79 10.03 4.53 16.18
CA TYR A 79 9.52 3.23 15.75
C TYR A 79 10.51 2.43 14.88
N LYS A 80 11.60 3.05 14.46
CA LYS A 80 12.58 2.49 13.50
C LYS A 80 11.96 2.21 12.11
N GLU A 81 10.92 2.98 11.76
CA GLU A 81 10.15 2.84 10.53
C GLU A 81 10.13 4.16 9.78
N GLY A 82 10.08 4.09 8.44
CA GLY A 82 10.06 5.24 7.55
C GLY A 82 11.33 5.36 6.72
N ASN A 83 11.23 6.11 5.63
CA ASN A 83 12.31 6.38 4.71
C ASN A 83 12.42 7.91 4.47
N PRO A 84 13.51 8.56 4.90
CA PRO A 84 13.60 10.01 4.88
C PRO A 84 14.04 10.55 3.51
N GLY A 85 13.88 11.86 3.32
CA GLY A 85 14.43 12.59 2.18
C GLY A 85 13.57 12.49 0.91
N HIS A 86 12.28 12.19 1.06
CA HIS A 86 11.35 12.16 -0.05
C HIS A 86 10.82 13.55 -0.40
N ASN A 87 10.45 13.74 -1.66
CA ASN A 87 9.70 14.91 -2.07
C ASN A 87 8.20 14.68 -1.75
N TYR A 88 7.65 15.54 -0.88
CA TYR A 88 6.25 15.49 -0.44
C TYR A 88 5.37 16.56 -1.07
N GLU A 89 5.84 17.26 -2.10
CA GLU A 89 5.03 18.25 -2.81
C GLU A 89 3.75 17.59 -3.36
N ASP A 90 2.58 18.18 -3.07
CA ASP A 90 1.25 17.69 -3.42
C ASP A 90 0.91 16.25 -2.93
N ARG A 91 1.67 15.71 -2.00
CA ARG A 91 1.46 14.37 -1.45
C ARG A 91 0.81 14.47 -0.06
N TYR A 92 -0.29 13.78 0.13
CA TYR A 92 -1.06 13.79 1.36
C TYR A 92 -1.81 12.48 1.56
N ASN A 93 -2.07 12.12 2.82
CA ASN A 93 -3.03 11.10 3.15
C ASN A 93 -4.44 11.67 3.11
N LEU A 94 -5.39 10.88 2.65
CA LEU A 94 -6.81 11.19 2.70
C LEU A 94 -7.46 10.43 3.84
N VAL A 95 -8.05 11.17 4.78
CA VAL A 95 -8.78 10.60 5.92
C VAL A 95 -10.26 10.86 5.71
N ALA A 96 -11.04 9.80 5.58
CA ALA A 96 -12.49 9.86 5.43
C ALA A 96 -13.16 9.21 6.64
N GLU A 97 -13.92 10.02 7.41
CA GLU A 97 -14.59 9.59 8.62
C GLU A 97 -16.10 9.52 8.41
N PHE A 98 -16.67 8.36 8.65
CA PHE A 98 -18.11 8.12 8.67
C PHE A 98 -18.58 8.03 10.12
N SER A 99 -19.59 8.83 10.45
CA SER A 99 -20.29 8.70 11.73
C SER A 99 -21.20 7.47 11.70
N GLY A 100 -21.36 6.84 12.86
CA GLY A 100 -22.27 5.71 13.06
C GLY A 100 -22.96 5.83 14.43
N ALA A 101 -23.73 4.82 14.80
CA ALA A 101 -24.30 4.71 16.14
C ALA A 101 -23.19 4.67 17.21
N PRO A 102 -23.50 4.94 18.50
CA PRO A 102 -22.55 4.78 19.57
C PRO A 102 -22.04 3.33 19.66
N GLY A 103 -20.79 3.10 19.31
CA GLY A 103 -20.18 1.77 19.25
C GLY A 103 -18.68 1.85 19.07
N ARG A 104 -18.02 0.68 18.97
CA ARG A 104 -16.58 0.61 18.71
C ARG A 104 -16.25 1.15 17.33
N SER A 105 -15.11 1.79 17.23
CA SER A 105 -14.58 2.37 16.00
C SER A 105 -13.74 1.37 15.20
N LEU A 106 -13.77 1.51 13.88
CA LEU A 106 -12.98 0.71 12.94
C LEU A 106 -12.22 1.63 11.99
N LEU A 107 -10.93 1.36 11.79
CA LEU A 107 -10.09 2.04 10.82
C LEU A 107 -9.65 1.05 9.75
N PHE A 108 -9.83 1.42 8.49
CA PHE A 108 -9.21 0.76 7.35
C PHE A 108 -8.03 1.60 6.88
N ASN A 109 -6.86 0.98 6.75
CA ASN A 109 -5.66 1.59 6.18
C ASN A 109 -5.34 0.91 4.85
N GLY A 110 -5.12 1.69 3.81
CA GLY A 110 -4.67 1.20 2.52
C GLY A 110 -3.95 2.30 1.76
N HIS A 111 -2.92 1.94 0.98
CA HIS A 111 -2.20 2.89 0.17
C HIS A 111 -2.81 3.03 -1.23
N VAL A 112 -2.69 4.24 -1.79
CA VAL A 112 -3.15 4.58 -3.13
C VAL A 112 -2.01 4.57 -4.14
N ASP A 113 -0.80 4.75 -3.66
CA ASP A 113 0.41 4.71 -4.47
C ASP A 113 0.70 3.30 -5.00
N ILE A 114 1.50 3.23 -6.03
CA ILE A 114 1.88 1.99 -6.70
C ILE A 114 3.33 2.09 -7.17
N MET A 115 3.99 0.96 -7.29
CA MET A 115 5.25 0.89 -8.03
C MET A 115 5.02 1.18 -9.51
N PRO A 116 5.94 1.88 -10.20
CA PRO A 116 5.86 2.12 -11.64
C PRO A 116 5.63 0.82 -12.43
N PRO A 117 4.92 0.87 -13.55
CA PRO A 117 4.61 -0.34 -14.33
C PRO A 117 5.85 -0.99 -14.97
N GLY A 118 6.98 -0.28 -15.01
CA GLY A 118 8.16 -0.74 -15.73
C GLY A 118 7.98 -0.66 -17.25
N ASP A 119 8.62 -1.60 -17.97
CA ASP A 119 8.54 -1.66 -19.42
C ASP A 119 7.15 -2.08 -19.88
N LEU A 120 6.48 -1.21 -20.64
CA LEU A 120 5.12 -1.43 -21.12
C LEU A 120 5.03 -2.57 -22.14
N GLU A 121 6.11 -2.90 -22.84
CA GLU A 121 6.16 -4.01 -23.80
C GLU A 121 6.03 -5.38 -23.12
N LEU A 122 6.29 -5.46 -21.81
CA LEU A 122 6.16 -6.68 -21.03
C LEU A 122 4.72 -6.93 -20.50
N TRP A 123 3.79 -6.02 -20.80
CA TRP A 123 2.41 -6.15 -20.38
C TRP A 123 1.54 -6.70 -21.49
N ASP A 124 0.71 -7.72 -21.21
CA ASP A 124 -0.30 -8.24 -22.12
C ASP A 124 -1.45 -7.24 -22.39
N SER A 125 -1.64 -6.28 -21.47
CA SER A 125 -2.63 -5.20 -21.57
C SER A 125 -2.09 -3.95 -20.90
N HIS A 126 -2.61 -2.77 -21.31
CA HIS A 126 -2.14 -1.51 -20.75
C HIS A 126 -2.37 -1.44 -19.22
N PRO A 127 -1.33 -1.16 -18.39
CA PRO A 127 -1.39 -1.24 -16.94
C PRO A 127 -2.47 -0.35 -16.29
N PHE A 128 -2.86 0.76 -16.93
CA PHE A 128 -3.88 1.70 -16.44
C PHE A 128 -5.21 1.61 -17.22
N LYS A 129 -5.41 0.53 -17.98
CA LYS A 129 -6.69 0.18 -18.60
C LYS A 129 -7.16 -1.15 -18.02
N PRO A 130 -7.82 -1.14 -16.85
CA PRO A 130 -8.22 -2.37 -16.17
C PRO A 130 -9.16 -3.19 -17.04
N GLU A 131 -8.95 -4.49 -17.10
CA GLU A 131 -9.80 -5.42 -17.82
C GLU A 131 -10.04 -6.71 -17.03
N ILE A 132 -11.15 -7.37 -17.35
CA ILE A 132 -11.48 -8.66 -16.75
C ILE A 132 -11.18 -9.75 -17.80
N ARG A 133 -10.30 -10.69 -17.44
CA ARG A 133 -10.02 -11.93 -18.18
C ARG A 133 -10.16 -13.12 -17.26
N ASP A 134 -10.92 -14.13 -17.64
CA ASP A 134 -11.12 -15.37 -16.88
C ASP A 134 -11.51 -15.13 -15.41
N GLY A 135 -12.39 -14.13 -15.16
CA GLY A 135 -12.87 -13.79 -13.83
C GLY A 135 -11.84 -13.07 -12.93
N ARG A 136 -10.70 -12.62 -13.48
CA ARG A 136 -9.65 -11.86 -12.79
C ARG A 136 -9.53 -10.46 -13.39
N ILE A 137 -9.20 -9.48 -12.55
CA ILE A 137 -8.92 -8.11 -12.96
C ILE A 137 -7.42 -7.95 -13.14
N TYR A 138 -7.02 -7.41 -14.30
CA TYR A 138 -5.64 -7.12 -14.66
C TYR A 138 -5.43 -5.61 -14.76
N ALA A 139 -4.55 -5.07 -13.93
CA ALA A 139 -4.09 -3.68 -13.94
C ALA A 139 -2.90 -3.51 -12.98
N ARG A 140 -2.09 -2.46 -13.13
CA ARG A 140 -1.09 -2.08 -12.12
C ARG A 140 -1.80 -1.63 -10.83
N GLY A 141 -1.29 -2.13 -9.68
CA GLY A 141 -1.81 -1.77 -8.37
C GLY A 141 -3.16 -2.39 -8.02
N VAL A 142 -3.70 -3.34 -8.83
CA VAL A 142 -4.97 -4.00 -8.48
C VAL A 142 -4.81 -4.91 -7.26
N ALA A 143 -3.76 -5.72 -7.21
CA ALA A 143 -3.49 -6.58 -6.06
C ALA A 143 -2.88 -5.80 -4.91
N ASP A 144 -1.94 -4.93 -5.20
CA ASP A 144 -1.17 -4.13 -4.27
C ASP A 144 -1.37 -2.64 -4.55
N MET A 145 -2.28 -1.90 -3.78
CA MET A 145 -3.33 -2.57 -2.98
C MET A 145 -4.69 -1.90 -3.23
N LYS A 146 -4.87 -1.24 -4.42
CA LYS A 146 -6.09 -0.46 -4.73
C LYS A 146 -7.39 -1.28 -4.61
N ALA A 147 -7.35 -2.60 -4.87
CA ALA A 147 -8.55 -3.43 -4.68
C ALA A 147 -8.91 -3.58 -3.21
N GLY A 148 -7.93 -3.74 -2.32
CA GLY A 148 -8.15 -3.80 -0.88
C GLY A 148 -8.66 -2.47 -0.33
N LEU A 149 -8.03 -1.35 -0.71
CA LEU A 149 -8.47 -0.01 -0.38
C LEU A 149 -9.90 0.24 -0.86
N MET A 150 -10.20 -0.08 -2.12
CA MET A 150 -11.55 0.08 -2.66
C MET A 150 -12.57 -0.85 -2.00
N ALA A 151 -12.18 -2.05 -1.59
CA ALA A 151 -13.06 -2.97 -0.86
C ALA A 151 -13.52 -2.38 0.48
N SER A 152 -12.67 -1.63 1.17
CA SER A 152 -13.05 -0.89 2.40
C SER A 152 -14.08 0.20 2.12
N VAL A 153 -13.89 0.98 1.05
CA VAL A 153 -14.84 2.02 0.59
C VAL A 153 -16.19 1.39 0.21
N LEU A 154 -16.15 0.35 -0.62
CA LEU A 154 -17.35 -0.33 -1.10
C LEU A 154 -18.06 -1.10 0.01
N GLY A 155 -17.36 -1.55 1.05
CA GLY A 155 -17.98 -2.12 2.24
C GLY A 155 -18.89 -1.14 2.96
N VAL A 156 -18.44 0.10 3.15
CA VAL A 156 -19.27 1.19 3.71
C VAL A 156 -20.44 1.52 2.77
N LYS A 157 -20.14 1.67 1.46
CA LYS A 157 -21.16 1.95 0.46
C LYS A 157 -22.24 0.87 0.40
N LEU A 158 -21.86 -0.39 0.47
CA LEU A 158 -22.79 -1.53 0.48
C LEU A 158 -23.76 -1.46 1.67
N LEU A 159 -23.28 -1.11 2.85
CA LEU A 159 -24.12 -0.92 4.02
C LEU A 159 -25.12 0.23 3.80
N GLN A 160 -24.64 1.37 3.28
CA GLN A 160 -25.49 2.51 2.97
C GLN A 160 -26.55 2.19 1.92
N ASP A 161 -26.17 1.53 0.82
CA ASP A 161 -27.05 1.12 -0.27
C ASP A 161 -28.09 0.07 0.20
N ALA A 162 -27.75 -0.72 1.20
CA ALA A 162 -28.67 -1.62 1.87
C ALA A 162 -29.56 -0.94 2.93
N GLY A 163 -29.40 0.38 3.15
CA GLY A 163 -30.13 1.12 4.16
C GLY A 163 -29.82 0.68 5.59
N LEU A 164 -28.56 0.26 5.82
CA LEU A 164 -28.08 -0.16 7.13
C LEU A 164 -27.22 0.95 7.74
N GLU A 165 -27.46 1.24 9.00
CA GLU A 165 -26.65 2.19 9.76
C GLU A 165 -25.31 1.55 10.19
N LEU A 166 -24.23 2.35 10.21
CA LEU A 166 -22.94 1.91 10.73
C LEU A 166 -23.04 1.74 12.26
N PRO A 167 -22.60 0.61 12.81
CA PRO A 167 -22.70 0.33 14.24
C PRO A 167 -21.68 1.10 15.10
N GLY A 168 -20.85 1.90 14.47
CA GLY A 168 -19.83 2.74 15.10
C GLY A 168 -19.13 3.62 14.06
N LYS A 169 -18.19 4.44 14.52
CA LYS A 169 -17.38 5.28 13.63
C LYS A 169 -16.50 4.39 12.72
N VAL A 170 -16.53 4.66 11.41
CA VAL A 170 -15.62 4.05 10.45
C VAL A 170 -14.71 5.12 9.86
N THR A 171 -13.41 4.85 9.86
CA THR A 171 -12.41 5.70 9.21
C THR A 171 -11.77 4.92 8.07
N ILE A 172 -11.76 5.50 6.88
CA ILE A 172 -10.97 5.02 5.75
C ILE A 172 -9.79 5.97 5.61
N LEU A 173 -8.60 5.41 5.71
CA LEU A 173 -7.33 6.10 5.59
C LEU A 173 -6.65 5.64 4.30
N SER A 174 -6.67 6.49 3.28
CA SER A 174 -5.89 6.29 2.06
C SER A 174 -4.55 6.98 2.21
N VAL A 175 -3.48 6.22 2.33
CA VAL A 175 -2.15 6.76 2.52
C VAL A 175 -1.39 6.89 1.20
N ALA A 176 -0.43 7.80 1.17
CA ALA A 176 0.54 7.98 0.11
C ALA A 176 1.93 7.56 0.61
N ASP A 177 2.84 7.26 -0.31
CA ASP A 177 4.25 6.94 -0.02
C ASP A 177 4.42 5.69 0.87
N GLU A 178 3.57 4.68 0.66
CA GLU A 178 3.74 3.39 1.30
C GLU A 178 4.85 2.60 0.63
N GLU A 179 4.83 2.49 -0.70
CA GLU A 179 5.81 1.81 -1.55
C GLU A 179 7.22 2.45 -1.48
N GLY A 180 7.30 3.67 -0.95
CA GLY A 180 8.53 4.39 -0.67
C GLY A 180 9.13 4.12 0.71
N GLY A 181 8.38 3.48 1.64
CA GLY A 181 8.84 3.18 2.99
C GLY A 181 7.84 3.41 4.10
N GLY A 182 6.52 3.30 3.81
CA GLY A 182 5.47 3.36 4.83
C GLY A 182 5.22 4.75 5.41
N ASN A 183 5.76 5.80 4.78
CA ASN A 183 5.79 7.16 5.35
C ASN A 183 4.39 7.72 5.64
N GLY A 184 3.42 7.47 4.76
CA GLY A 184 2.05 7.93 4.97
C GLY A 184 1.40 7.31 6.20
N SER A 185 1.57 6.02 6.41
CA SER A 185 1.05 5.32 7.60
C SER A 185 1.70 5.85 8.89
N ILE A 186 3.02 6.06 8.89
CA ILE A 186 3.76 6.62 10.02
C ILE A 186 3.25 8.02 10.37
N VAL A 187 3.08 8.90 9.36
CA VAL A 187 2.56 10.25 9.56
C VAL A 187 1.18 10.23 10.20
N SER A 188 0.28 9.38 9.75
CA SER A 188 -1.07 9.25 10.32
C SER A 188 -1.05 8.72 11.76
N VAL A 189 -0.21 7.73 12.05
CA VAL A 189 -0.04 7.21 13.41
C VAL A 189 0.47 8.30 14.36
N LEU A 190 1.46 9.09 13.94
CA LEU A 190 2.03 10.19 14.73
C LEU A 190 1.07 11.37 14.89
N LYS A 191 0.14 11.58 13.95
CA LYS A 191 -0.97 12.53 14.08
C LYS A 191 -2.11 12.02 14.97
N GLY A 192 -1.95 10.85 15.57
CA GLY A 192 -2.89 10.31 16.56
C GLY A 192 -4.09 9.58 15.97
N ARG A 193 -4.04 9.13 14.71
CA ARG A 193 -5.12 8.32 14.15
C ARG A 193 -5.18 6.99 14.88
N ARG A 194 -6.32 6.73 15.53
CA ARG A 194 -6.58 5.57 16.38
C ARG A 194 -8.02 5.10 16.20
N ALA A 195 -8.23 3.81 16.39
CA ALA A 195 -9.55 3.17 16.47
C ALA A 195 -9.47 1.98 17.43
N ASP A 196 -10.63 1.42 17.82
CA ASP A 196 -10.69 0.22 18.65
C ASP A 196 -10.18 -1.02 17.91
N ALA A 197 -10.30 -1.01 16.58
CA ALA A 197 -9.70 -2.02 15.71
C ALA A 197 -9.23 -1.37 14.39
N ALA A 198 -8.19 -1.94 13.78
CA ALA A 198 -7.70 -1.52 12.47
C ALA A 198 -7.54 -2.73 11.55
N VAL A 199 -7.79 -2.52 10.26
CA VAL A 199 -7.54 -3.47 9.18
C VAL A 199 -6.63 -2.80 8.17
N VAL A 200 -5.45 -3.37 7.94
CA VAL A 200 -4.58 -3.02 6.81
C VAL A 200 -5.02 -3.86 5.62
N CYS A 201 -5.37 -3.18 4.52
CA CYS A 201 -6.08 -3.81 3.40
C CYS A 201 -5.15 -4.45 2.37
N GLU A 202 -3.95 -4.88 2.78
CA GLU A 202 -2.92 -5.52 1.96
C GLU A 202 -3.35 -6.87 1.37
N PRO A 203 -2.72 -7.31 0.26
CA PRO A 203 -3.03 -8.58 -0.37
C PRO A 203 -2.63 -9.77 0.52
N SER A 204 -3.59 -10.38 1.18
CA SER A 204 -3.39 -11.50 2.11
C SER A 204 -4.04 -12.81 1.63
N ASN A 205 -4.46 -12.87 0.37
CA ASN A 205 -5.27 -13.98 -0.17
C ASN A 205 -6.53 -14.25 0.70
N ARG A 206 -7.13 -13.18 1.26
CA ARG A 206 -8.28 -13.21 2.18
C ARG A 206 -8.03 -13.93 3.51
N ASN A 207 -6.76 -14.09 3.89
CA ASN A 207 -6.39 -14.56 5.22
C ASN A 207 -6.19 -13.38 6.16
N VAL A 208 -6.34 -13.62 7.45
CA VAL A 208 -5.89 -12.69 8.47
C VAL A 208 -4.41 -12.95 8.71
N VAL A 209 -3.56 -11.97 8.34
CA VAL A 209 -2.12 -12.02 8.58
C VAL A 209 -1.83 -11.25 9.85
N VAL A 210 -1.34 -11.94 10.87
CA VAL A 210 -1.10 -11.35 12.20
C VAL A 210 0.35 -10.92 12.41
N ALA A 211 1.24 -11.35 11.55
CA ALA A 211 2.65 -10.98 11.54
C ALA A 211 3.26 -11.23 10.16
N HIS A 212 4.31 -10.52 9.81
CA HIS A 212 5.11 -10.74 8.61
C HIS A 212 6.61 -10.65 8.93
N MET A 213 7.45 -11.12 8.01
CA MET A 213 8.90 -10.99 8.13
C MET A 213 9.31 -9.53 7.94
N GLY A 214 10.31 -9.09 8.72
CA GLY A 214 11.02 -7.86 8.44
C GLY A 214 11.98 -8.04 7.26
N PHE A 215 12.42 -6.93 6.68
CA PHE A 215 13.42 -6.89 5.64
C PHE A 215 14.34 -5.68 5.82
N ILE A 216 15.52 -5.74 5.23
CA ILE A 216 16.49 -4.66 5.23
C ILE A 216 17.01 -4.50 3.81
N PHE A 217 16.89 -3.30 3.26
CA PHE A 217 17.59 -2.92 2.02
C PHE A 217 18.93 -2.30 2.36
N PHE A 218 19.97 -2.71 1.66
CA PHE A 218 21.27 -2.07 1.73
C PHE A 218 21.96 -2.10 0.38
N GLU A 219 22.72 -1.07 0.10
CA GLU A 219 23.58 -0.98 -1.07
C GLU A 219 25.00 -1.38 -0.70
N VAL A 220 25.63 -2.22 -1.54
CA VAL A 220 27.01 -2.64 -1.35
C VAL A 220 27.84 -2.26 -2.56
N THR A 221 28.79 -1.38 -2.36
CA THR A 221 29.79 -1.02 -3.37
C THR A 221 31.06 -1.81 -3.18
N VAL A 222 31.44 -2.60 -4.19
CA VAL A 222 32.68 -3.39 -4.18
C VAL A 222 33.72 -2.74 -5.10
N THR A 223 34.77 -2.23 -4.52
CA THR A 223 35.87 -1.60 -5.26
C THR A 223 36.92 -2.61 -5.65
N GLY A 224 37.28 -2.64 -6.91
CA GLY A 224 38.35 -3.44 -7.48
C GLY A 224 39.62 -2.65 -7.78
N LYS A 225 40.67 -3.35 -8.24
CA LYS A 225 41.89 -2.77 -8.80
C LYS A 225 42.11 -3.32 -10.18
N THR A 226 42.00 -2.47 -11.19
CA THR A 226 42.22 -2.85 -12.59
C THR A 226 43.69 -3.10 -12.87
N LEU A 227 43.98 -4.19 -13.55
CA LEU A 227 45.31 -4.53 -14.07
C LEU A 227 45.19 -5.25 -15.42
N HIS A 228 46.33 -5.43 -16.10
CA HIS A 228 46.39 -6.23 -17.29
C HIS A 228 46.01 -7.68 -17.01
N SER A 229 45.30 -8.36 -17.88
CA SER A 229 44.83 -9.74 -17.67
C SER A 229 45.93 -10.73 -17.39
N ALA A 230 47.14 -10.53 -17.97
CA ALA A 230 48.31 -11.36 -17.72
C ALA A 230 48.88 -11.21 -16.30
N SER A 231 48.50 -10.18 -15.54
CA SER A 231 48.89 -9.91 -14.15
C SER A 231 47.69 -9.90 -13.20
N LYS A 232 46.69 -10.75 -13.47
CA LYS A 232 45.43 -10.78 -12.68
C LYS A 232 45.67 -10.88 -11.17
N TRP A 233 46.70 -11.61 -10.74
CA TRP A 233 47.04 -11.84 -9.32
C TRP A 233 47.49 -10.58 -8.56
N GLU A 234 47.91 -9.51 -9.26
CA GLU A 234 48.25 -8.20 -8.67
C GLU A 234 47.08 -7.25 -8.59
N GLY A 235 45.96 -7.63 -9.21
CA GLY A 235 44.70 -6.90 -9.21
C GLY A 235 43.72 -7.35 -8.15
N VAL A 236 42.57 -6.72 -8.15
CA VAL A 236 41.39 -7.11 -7.35
C VAL A 236 40.19 -7.16 -8.27
N ASN A 237 39.65 -8.35 -8.51
CA ASN A 237 38.44 -8.52 -9.27
C ASN A 237 37.24 -8.27 -8.35
N ALA A 238 36.54 -7.16 -8.58
CA ALA A 238 35.38 -6.75 -7.79
C ALA A 238 34.24 -7.77 -7.86
N ILE A 239 34.05 -8.45 -9.01
CA ILE A 239 33.01 -9.48 -9.19
C ILE A 239 33.31 -10.69 -8.30
N GLU A 240 34.58 -11.17 -8.28
CA GLU A 240 34.98 -12.30 -7.41
C GLU A 240 34.78 -11.96 -5.93
N LYS A 241 35.04 -10.70 -5.53
CA LYS A 241 34.79 -10.26 -4.15
C LYS A 241 33.29 -10.15 -3.86
N ALA A 242 32.49 -9.69 -4.81
CA ALA A 242 31.03 -9.64 -4.66
C ALA A 242 30.44 -11.06 -4.49
N ILE A 243 30.91 -12.06 -5.23
CA ILE A 243 30.46 -13.45 -5.08
C ILE A 243 30.70 -13.94 -3.66
N PHE A 244 31.88 -13.70 -3.10
CA PHE A 244 32.20 -14.07 -1.72
C PHE A 244 31.24 -13.46 -0.70
N LEU A 245 30.90 -12.17 -0.89
CA LEU A 245 29.93 -11.47 -0.03
C LEU A 245 28.52 -12.07 -0.19
N ILE A 246 28.08 -12.34 -1.42
CA ILE A 246 26.78 -12.95 -1.70
C ILE A 246 26.65 -14.30 -1.00
N ASP A 247 27.68 -15.13 -1.05
CA ASP A 247 27.65 -16.43 -0.39
C ASP A 247 27.57 -16.32 1.13
N ALA A 248 28.28 -15.35 1.72
CA ALA A 248 28.18 -15.06 3.16
C ALA A 248 26.76 -14.59 3.57
N LEU A 249 26.14 -13.75 2.76
CA LEU A 249 24.76 -13.30 2.99
C LEU A 249 23.74 -14.43 2.87
N ARG A 250 23.90 -15.33 1.90
CA ARG A 250 23.05 -16.52 1.75
C ARG A 250 23.16 -17.47 2.95
N GLU A 251 24.35 -17.57 3.54
CA GLU A 251 24.56 -18.39 4.74
C GLU A 251 23.89 -17.74 5.96
N LEU A 252 24.01 -16.42 6.10
CA LEU A 252 23.34 -15.65 7.15
C LEU A 252 21.80 -15.76 7.04
N GLU A 253 21.24 -15.62 5.84
CA GLU A 253 19.80 -15.78 5.59
C GLU A 253 19.34 -17.18 6.03
N ARG A 254 20.04 -18.25 5.61
CA ARG A 254 19.72 -19.62 6.02
C ARG A 254 19.73 -19.77 7.54
N HIS A 255 20.74 -19.20 8.21
CA HIS A 255 20.81 -19.20 9.67
C HIS A 255 19.61 -18.52 10.30
N TRP A 256 19.24 -17.33 9.82
CA TRP A 256 18.09 -16.57 10.35
C TRP A 256 16.77 -17.32 10.15
N LEU A 257 16.53 -17.90 8.99
CA LEU A 257 15.33 -18.68 8.72
C LEU A 257 15.18 -19.92 9.61
N MET A 258 16.30 -20.46 10.14
CA MET A 258 16.25 -21.58 11.07
C MET A 258 16.09 -21.16 12.53
N VAL A 259 16.69 -20.05 12.93
CA VAL A 259 16.76 -19.60 14.34
C VAL A 259 15.58 -18.70 14.72
N TYR A 260 15.23 -17.77 13.85
CA TYR A 260 14.18 -16.79 14.12
C TYR A 260 12.87 -17.22 13.46
N ARG A 261 11.99 -17.86 14.23
CA ARG A 261 10.66 -18.26 13.78
C ARG A 261 9.61 -17.58 14.65
N HIS A 262 8.55 -17.08 14.01
CA HIS A 262 7.36 -16.67 14.75
C HIS A 262 6.72 -17.91 15.39
N GLN A 263 6.40 -17.82 16.69
CA GLN A 263 5.71 -18.89 17.45
C GLN A 263 4.21 -18.87 17.19
#